data_9cfafbc443ca59ccaf82e6ec2ad46d9a
#
_entry.id   9cfafbc443ca59ccaf82e6ec2ad46d9a
#
_cell.length_a   1.000
_cell.length_b   1.000
_cell.length_c   1.000
_cell.angle_alpha   90.00
_cell.angle_beta   90.00
_cell.angle_gamma   90.00
#
_symmetry.space_group_name_H-M   'P 1'
#
loop_
_entity.id
_entity.type
_entity.pdbx_description
1 polymer ?
#
loop_
_entity_poly.entity_id
_entity_poly.type
_entity_poly.pdbx_seq_one_letter_code
_entity_poly.pdbx_strand_id
1 'polypeptide(L)'
;MLRDLTLPATLSRVLDPLRSCFTAPTFEVFTALVAGLVAQPVSRTVCGMLTGAGLAGVWHHCRAHRFFSAARWCPRQLGLQIAELVVAHLLPAGAPITVAIDDTLSLIRNSSHHAADLR
;
A
#
# COMPACT_ATOMS: atom_id res chain seq x y z
N MET A 1 -1.50 15.69 21.54
CA MET A 1 -2.39 15.89 20.41
C MET A 1 -1.82 15.12 19.23
N LEU A 2 -2.44 14.02 18.89
CA LEU A 2 -2.17 13.37 17.63
C LEU A 2 -2.65 14.29 16.53
N ARG A 3 -1.75 14.76 15.67
CA ARG A 3 -2.18 15.44 14.45
C ARG A 3 -2.92 14.41 13.63
N ASP A 4 -4.22 14.60 13.52
CA ASP A 4 -5.02 13.80 12.63
C ASP A 4 -4.53 13.99 11.20
N LEU A 5 -4.31 12.89 10.53
CA LEU A 5 -4.00 12.91 9.11
C LEU A 5 -5.20 13.52 8.38
N THR A 6 -5.07 14.76 7.94
CA THR A 6 -6.12 15.42 7.17
C THR A 6 -6.02 14.97 5.72
N LEU A 7 -6.78 13.94 5.38
CA LEU A 7 -6.90 13.50 3.99
C LEU A 7 -7.76 14.48 3.19
N PRO A 8 -7.38 14.83 1.96
CA PRO A 8 -8.29 15.51 1.05
C PRO A 8 -9.59 14.70 0.88
N ALA A 9 -10.71 15.40 0.88
CA ALA A 9 -12.03 14.75 0.81
C ALA A 9 -12.19 13.84 -0.43
N THR A 10 -11.59 14.21 -1.55
CA THR A 10 -11.59 13.42 -2.78
C THR A 10 -10.82 12.10 -2.61
N LEU A 11 -9.65 12.14 -2.00
CA LEU A 11 -8.86 10.94 -1.73
C LEU A 11 -9.55 10.03 -0.73
N SER A 12 -10.10 10.59 0.34
CA SER A 12 -10.88 9.85 1.33
C SER A 12 -12.06 9.11 0.68
N ARG A 13 -12.77 9.77 -0.20
CA ARG A 13 -13.91 9.18 -0.94
C ARG A 13 -13.49 8.04 -1.85
N VAL A 14 -12.33 8.15 -2.51
CA VAL A 14 -11.78 7.08 -3.36
C VAL A 14 -11.34 5.88 -2.54
N LEU A 15 -10.76 6.10 -1.37
CA LEU A 15 -10.24 5.01 -0.51
C LEU A 15 -11.32 4.35 0.35
N ASP A 16 -12.42 5.01 0.60
CA ASP A 16 -13.48 4.51 1.50
C ASP A 16 -14.03 3.13 1.12
N PRO A 17 -14.25 2.78 -0.16
CA PRO A 17 -14.66 1.43 -0.56
C PRO A 17 -13.66 0.34 -0.20
N LEU A 18 -12.40 0.67 0.00
CA LEU A 18 -11.35 -0.29 0.38
C LEU A 18 -11.32 -0.58 1.88
N ARG A 19 -12.11 0.12 2.68
CA ARG A 19 -12.18 -0.06 4.13
C ARG A 19 -12.52 -1.49 4.54
N SER A 20 -13.35 -2.17 3.76
CA SER A 20 -13.75 -3.55 4.03
C SER A 20 -12.60 -4.57 3.94
N CYS A 21 -11.49 -4.21 3.29
CA CYS A 21 -10.32 -5.08 3.18
C CYS A 21 -9.43 -5.06 4.42
N PHE A 22 -9.67 -4.16 5.36
CA PHE A 22 -8.81 -3.91 6.52
C PHE A 22 -9.59 -3.84 7.82
N THR A 23 -8.88 -4.07 8.94
CA THR A 23 -9.36 -3.62 10.25
C THR A 23 -9.25 -2.09 10.34
N ALA A 24 -9.99 -1.46 11.26
CA ALA A 24 -9.97 0.00 11.38
C ALA A 24 -8.56 0.58 11.62
N PRO A 25 -7.73 0.04 12.54
CA PRO A 25 -6.36 0.54 12.72
C PRO A 25 -5.48 0.33 11.49
N THR A 26 -5.62 -0.78 10.79
CA THR A 26 -4.84 -1.09 9.59
C THR A 26 -5.24 -0.19 8.43
N PHE A 27 -6.53 0.11 8.29
CA PHE A 27 -7.02 1.04 7.27
C PHE A 27 -6.47 2.46 7.49
N GLU A 28 -6.35 2.91 8.72
CA GLU A 28 -5.74 4.21 9.03
C GLU A 28 -4.29 4.29 8.54
N VAL A 29 -3.50 3.24 8.77
CA VAL A 29 -2.13 3.16 8.26
C VAL A 29 -2.10 3.12 6.74
N PHE A 30 -2.98 2.34 6.13
CA PHE A 30 -3.10 2.26 4.68
C PHE A 30 -3.38 3.63 4.04
N THR A 31 -4.34 4.37 4.56
CA THR A 31 -4.67 5.71 4.05
C THR A 31 -3.52 6.69 4.20
N ALA A 32 -2.78 6.62 5.30
CA ALA A 32 -1.61 7.45 5.52
C ALA A 32 -0.49 7.14 4.51
N LEU A 33 -0.23 5.86 4.25
CA LEU A 33 0.77 5.42 3.28
C LEU A 33 0.41 5.85 1.84
N VAL A 34 -0.86 5.70 1.46
CA VAL A 34 -1.34 6.15 0.14
C VAL A 34 -1.22 7.68 0.01
N ALA A 35 -1.64 8.43 1.01
CA ALA A 35 -1.52 9.88 1.02
C ALA A 35 -0.06 10.33 0.88
N GLY A 36 0.84 9.67 1.58
CA GLY A 36 2.28 9.94 1.50
C GLY A 36 2.87 9.62 0.13
N LEU A 37 2.47 8.51 -0.46
CA LEU A 37 2.93 8.12 -1.79
C LEU A 37 2.46 9.10 -2.88
N VAL A 38 1.21 9.55 -2.79
CA VAL A 38 0.65 10.55 -3.72
C VAL A 38 1.32 11.91 -3.56
N ALA A 39 1.57 12.34 -2.33
CA ALA A 39 2.20 13.63 -2.04
C ALA A 39 3.69 13.65 -2.40
N GLN A 40 4.37 12.51 -2.32
CA GLN A 40 5.82 12.41 -2.56
C GLN A 40 6.13 11.11 -3.34
N PRO A 41 5.98 11.12 -4.68
CA PRO A 41 6.16 9.91 -5.48
C PRO A 41 7.63 9.56 -5.79
N VAL A 42 8.57 10.42 -5.45
CA VAL A 42 9.99 10.24 -5.81
C VAL A 42 10.65 9.18 -4.95
N SER A 43 10.44 9.23 -3.63
CA SER A 43 10.99 8.25 -2.69
C SER A 43 9.93 7.22 -2.31
N ARG A 44 9.92 6.11 -3.01
CA ARG A 44 8.94 5.02 -2.83
C ARG A 44 9.33 4.08 -1.69
N THR A 45 9.75 4.63 -0.57
CA THR A 45 10.07 3.89 0.65
C THR A 45 9.02 4.14 1.70
N VAL A 46 8.95 3.28 2.72
CA VAL A 46 8.04 3.47 3.85
C VAL A 46 8.31 4.80 4.56
N CYS A 47 9.57 5.13 4.80
CA CYS A 47 9.94 6.42 5.39
C CYS A 47 9.59 7.60 4.47
N GLY A 48 9.75 7.46 3.16
CA GLY A 48 9.34 8.46 2.18
C GLY A 48 7.83 8.70 2.18
N MET A 49 7.04 7.65 2.28
CA MET A 49 5.58 7.76 2.42
C MET A 49 5.17 8.47 3.71
N LEU A 50 5.81 8.16 4.83
CA LEU A 50 5.56 8.86 6.10
C LEU A 50 5.92 10.33 6.04
N THR A 51 7.03 10.66 5.40
CA THR A 51 7.45 12.05 5.18
C THR A 51 6.44 12.80 4.31
N GLY A 52 6.01 12.20 3.20
CA GLY A 52 5.01 12.76 2.31
C GLY A 52 3.65 12.98 2.99
N ALA A 53 3.27 12.11 3.92
CA ALA A 53 2.06 12.26 4.71
C ALA A 53 2.18 13.29 5.86
N GLY A 54 3.37 13.85 6.11
CA GLY A 54 3.62 14.73 7.23
C GLY A 54 3.67 14.02 8.58
N LEU A 55 3.88 12.73 8.60
CA LEU A 55 3.85 11.88 9.80
C LEU A 55 5.24 11.47 10.28
N ALA A 56 6.30 11.87 9.59
CA ALA A 56 7.69 11.61 9.93
C ALA A 56 8.00 12.12 11.29
N GLY A 57 8.02 12.06 12.29
CA GLY A 57 8.21 12.62 13.63
C GLY A 57 6.96 12.52 14.51
N VAL A 58 5.83 12.11 13.93
CA VAL A 58 4.57 11.90 14.66
C VAL A 58 4.34 10.40 14.89
N TRP A 59 4.52 9.60 13.86
CA TRP A 59 4.41 8.15 13.94
C TRP A 59 5.78 7.50 14.01
N HIS A 60 5.90 6.50 14.86
CA HIS A 60 7.07 5.64 14.83
C HIS A 60 7.07 4.84 13.51
N HIS A 61 8.22 4.75 12.84
CA HIS A 61 8.35 4.07 11.56
C HIS A 61 7.91 2.59 11.61
N CYS A 62 8.05 1.93 12.74
CA CYS A 62 7.60 0.55 12.94
C CYS A 62 6.09 0.38 12.69
N ARG A 63 5.29 1.40 12.96
CA ARG A 63 3.85 1.36 12.70
C ARG A 63 3.55 1.16 11.23
N ALA A 64 4.27 1.86 10.37
CA ALA A 64 4.13 1.73 8.93
C ALA A 64 4.76 0.44 8.39
N HIS A 65 5.91 0.03 8.91
CA HIS A 65 6.54 -1.23 8.51
C HIS A 65 5.69 -2.45 8.86
N ARG A 66 4.99 -2.43 9.99
CA ARG A 66 4.08 -3.52 10.39
C ARG A 66 2.91 -3.71 9.43
N PHE A 67 2.52 -2.68 8.73
CA PHE A 67 1.49 -2.81 7.70
C PHE A 67 1.88 -3.86 6.65
N PHE A 68 3.14 -3.90 6.24
CA PHE A 68 3.64 -4.85 5.25
C PHE A 68 4.06 -6.19 5.84
N SER A 69 4.50 -6.23 7.10
CA SER A 69 5.11 -7.43 7.69
C SER A 69 4.19 -8.23 8.60
N ALA A 70 3.25 -7.59 9.28
CA ALA A 70 2.47 -8.23 10.34
C ALA A 70 0.97 -7.97 10.28
N ALA A 71 0.50 -6.93 9.57
CA ALA A 71 -0.91 -6.62 9.49
C ALA A 71 -1.69 -7.69 8.69
N ARG A 72 -2.89 -7.97 9.15
CA ARG A 72 -3.76 -8.95 8.50
C ARG A 72 -4.60 -8.27 7.42
N TRP A 73 -4.19 -8.42 6.21
CA TRP A 73 -4.94 -8.04 5.03
C TRP A 73 -4.52 -8.91 3.85
N CYS A 74 -5.41 -9.06 2.88
CA CYS A 74 -5.16 -9.92 1.73
C CYS A 74 -4.86 -9.07 0.49
N PRO A 75 -3.63 -9.14 -0.07
CA PRO A 75 -3.28 -8.40 -1.28
C PRO A 75 -4.19 -8.72 -2.47
N ARG A 76 -4.62 -9.96 -2.58
CA ARG A 76 -5.53 -10.39 -3.66
C ARG A 76 -6.89 -9.72 -3.53
N GLN A 77 -7.47 -9.70 -2.33
CA GLN A 77 -8.75 -9.05 -2.08
C GLN A 77 -8.67 -7.54 -2.35
N LEU A 78 -7.62 -6.91 -1.86
CA LEU A 78 -7.39 -5.50 -2.11
C LEU A 78 -7.23 -5.20 -3.61
N GLY A 79 -6.45 -6.00 -4.32
CA GLY A 79 -6.26 -5.87 -5.76
C GLY A 79 -7.56 -5.98 -6.55
N LEU A 80 -8.44 -6.92 -6.19
CA LEU A 80 -9.75 -7.07 -6.82
C LEU A 80 -10.66 -5.85 -6.55
N GLN A 81 -10.68 -5.33 -5.33
CA GLN A 81 -11.44 -4.13 -4.99
C GLN A 81 -10.92 -2.90 -5.73
N ILE A 82 -9.61 -2.75 -5.87
CA ILE A 82 -9.04 -1.67 -6.68
C ILE A 82 -9.42 -1.82 -8.15
N ALA A 83 -9.37 -3.02 -8.70
CA ALA A 83 -9.78 -3.28 -10.08
C ALA A 83 -11.25 -2.93 -10.31
N GLU A 84 -12.14 -3.28 -9.40
CA GLU A 84 -13.55 -2.90 -9.46
C GLU A 84 -13.74 -1.37 -9.45
N LEU A 85 -13.01 -0.65 -8.62
CA LEU A 85 -13.04 0.81 -8.59
C LEU A 85 -12.57 1.43 -9.91
N VAL A 86 -11.50 0.89 -10.49
CA VAL A 86 -10.96 1.37 -11.77
C VAL A 86 -11.98 1.15 -12.89
N VAL A 87 -12.58 -0.03 -12.96
CA VAL A 87 -13.59 -0.35 -13.97
C VAL A 87 -14.82 0.53 -13.81
N ALA A 88 -15.30 0.71 -12.57
CA ALA A 88 -16.51 1.50 -12.31
C ALA A 88 -16.35 2.99 -12.61
N HIS A 89 -15.16 3.56 -12.38
CA HIS A 89 -14.95 5.00 -12.47
C HIS A 89 -14.20 5.46 -13.71
N LEU A 90 -13.37 4.63 -14.31
CA LEU A 90 -12.50 5.02 -15.42
C LEU A 90 -12.89 4.42 -16.76
N LEU A 91 -13.72 3.38 -16.79
CA LEU A 91 -14.17 2.75 -18.01
C LEU A 91 -15.64 3.05 -18.28
N PRO A 92 -16.04 3.35 -19.55
CA PRO A 92 -17.43 3.48 -19.94
C PRO A 92 -18.18 2.15 -19.76
N ALA A 93 -19.48 2.23 -19.48
CA ALA A 93 -20.33 1.04 -19.39
C ALA A 93 -20.30 0.26 -20.72
N GLY A 94 -20.04 -1.06 -20.62
CA GLY A 94 -19.97 -1.94 -21.80
C GLY A 94 -18.65 -1.85 -22.60
N ALA A 95 -17.67 -1.07 -22.16
CA ALA A 95 -16.38 -1.00 -22.82
C ALA A 95 -15.56 -2.30 -22.62
N PRO A 96 -14.80 -2.74 -23.64
CA PRO A 96 -13.91 -3.87 -23.48
C PRO A 96 -12.78 -3.56 -22.47
N ILE A 97 -12.44 -4.55 -21.65
CA ILE A 97 -11.35 -4.42 -20.68
C ILE A 97 -10.08 -5.00 -21.29
N THR A 98 -9.05 -4.16 -21.41
CA THR A 98 -7.73 -4.60 -21.85
C THR A 98 -6.83 -4.72 -20.63
N VAL A 99 -6.25 -5.89 -20.41
CA VAL A 99 -5.33 -6.17 -19.30
C VAL A 99 -3.92 -6.38 -19.85
N ALA A 100 -2.97 -5.60 -19.37
CA ALA A 100 -1.56 -5.80 -19.65
C ALA A 100 -0.93 -6.55 -18.48
N ILE A 101 -0.27 -7.66 -18.77
CA ILE A 101 0.43 -8.47 -17.77
C ILE A 101 1.93 -8.31 -18.04
N ASP A 102 2.63 -7.77 -17.05
CA ASP A 102 4.07 -7.68 -17.05
C ASP A 102 4.62 -8.63 -15.98
N ASP A 103 5.49 -9.53 -16.39
CA ASP A 103 6.08 -10.53 -15.51
C ASP A 103 7.48 -10.07 -15.10
N THR A 104 7.59 -9.58 -13.89
CA THR A 104 8.89 -9.19 -13.33
C THR A 104 9.54 -10.44 -12.70
N LEU A 105 10.55 -10.97 -13.36
CA LEU A 105 11.36 -12.07 -12.83
C LEU A 105 12.15 -11.55 -11.61
N SER A 106 11.61 -11.79 -10.43
CA SER A 106 12.39 -11.67 -9.19
C SER A 106 13.34 -12.84 -9.09
N LEU A 107 14.61 -12.62 -9.41
CA LEU A 107 15.65 -13.56 -9.04
C LEU A 107 15.77 -13.53 -7.50
N ILE A 108 15.08 -14.45 -6.84
CA ILE A 108 15.37 -14.76 -5.45
C ILE A 108 16.74 -15.40 -5.44
N ARG A 109 17.77 -14.65 -5.09
CA ARG A 109 19.03 -15.23 -4.68
C ARG A 109 18.76 -16.04 -3.42
N ASN A 110 18.56 -17.33 -3.56
CA ASN A 110 18.79 -18.26 -2.48
C ASN A 110 20.28 -18.17 -2.14
N SER A 111 20.61 -17.34 -1.19
CA SER A 111 21.84 -17.50 -0.44
C SER A 111 21.60 -18.71 0.48
N SER A 112 21.65 -19.88 -0.10
CA SER A 112 21.96 -21.08 0.65
C SER A 112 23.38 -20.88 1.16
N HIS A 113 23.48 -20.37 2.37
CA HIS A 113 24.67 -20.56 3.16
C HIS A 113 24.83 -22.07 3.34
N HIS A 114 25.55 -22.64 2.42
CA HIS A 114 26.22 -23.89 2.68
C HIS A 114 27.19 -23.59 3.82
N ALA A 115 26.76 -23.88 5.02
CA ALA A 115 27.69 -24.05 6.12
C ALA A 115 28.53 -25.25 5.72
N ALA A 116 29.64 -24.96 5.08
CA ALA A 116 30.66 -25.97 4.86
C ALA A 116 31.11 -26.42 6.23
N ASP A 117 30.79 -27.64 6.52
CA ASP A 117 31.33 -28.48 7.54
C ASP A 117 32.85 -28.33 7.53
N LEU A 118 33.38 -27.70 8.54
CA LEU A 118 34.79 -27.73 8.86
C LEU A 118 35.00 -28.71 9.98
N ARG A 119 35.53 -29.83 9.63
CA ARG A 119 36.13 -30.79 10.53
C ARG A 119 37.20 -30.17 11.42
#